data_a30a091355022d1666059092dc003bae
#
_entry.id   a30a091355022d1666059092dc003bae
#
_cell.length_a   1.000
_cell.length_b   1.000
_cell.length_c   1.000
_cell.angle_alpha   90.00
_cell.angle_beta   90.00
_cell.angle_gamma   90.00
#
_symmetry.space_group_name_H-M   'P 1'
#
loop_
_entity.id
_entity.type
_entity.pdbx_description
1 polymer ?
#
loop_
_entity_poly.entity_id
_entity_poly.type
_entity_poly.pdbx_seq_one_letter_code
_entity_poly.pdbx_strand_id
1 'polypeptide(L)'
;MLNSRFLLSAAVVTIIGGGAAAVAQNRQATANRTATYWMSAETMSGMMAGAMNTAGARPNVGNVLGGLLSGGRRASAPPSHVRRLQLQLGGSSRAAGSPSAEHLPPALLGAGSSLPLVSPQAVPAQQGTASWPAQIERPRGRIFVYWGCGDRARPGQPFEIDLSRLAAGQVPPAFTQQPFRPMTPPSSLTHPTYGEWPNDRSETSVPANASLVGDHVVRGNYSPEIRFSLAAGQDFLSPVTLTSNTAASSGAVPVSWQPVPNARAWFATAMGASQNGDMVLWSSSETQLSMMGMMDYLSQEEIARLLQQRVLLPAQTQQCTVPAEVAQRVQGAMLNVTAFGPEANFSHPARPANARSSWAPDWTVKLRTRSAYMGMLGMDMDAMMRGESGNQPQPERRRRRSLRDRILGQ
;
A
#
# COMPACT_ATOMS: atom_id res chain seq x y z
N MET A 1 43.82 89.51 -0.71
CA MET A 1 42.81 89.83 -1.75
C MET A 1 42.11 88.54 -2.13
N LEU A 2 40.76 88.50 -1.94
CA LEU A 2 39.73 87.79 -2.65
C LEU A 2 39.91 86.26 -2.82
N ASN A 3 38.99 85.36 -2.65
CA ASN A 3 37.54 85.25 -2.34
C ASN A 3 37.30 83.83 -2.13
N SER A 4 36.63 83.40 -1.10
CA SER A 4 35.18 83.19 -0.87
C SER A 4 34.46 82.21 -1.76
N ARG A 5 33.83 81.17 -1.07
CA ARG A 5 32.61 80.43 -1.43
C ARG A 5 32.81 79.21 -2.37
N PHE A 6 32.51 78.02 -1.92
CA PHE A 6 31.15 77.40 -1.84
C PHE A 6 31.19 76.13 -1.01
N LEU A 7 30.48 76.22 0.10
CA LEU A 7 29.92 75.04 0.82
C LEU A 7 28.53 74.79 0.22
N LEU A 8 28.18 73.55 0.17
CA LEU A 8 26.82 72.93 0.24
C LEU A 8 26.57 71.95 -0.89
N SER A 9 26.27 70.76 -0.44
CA SER A 9 25.33 69.75 -0.96
C SER A 9 25.97 68.41 -1.27
N ALA A 10 26.10 67.60 -0.25
CA ALA A 10 26.22 66.15 -0.38
C ALA A 10 25.66 65.46 0.87
N ALA A 11 24.37 65.52 1.00
CA ALA A 11 23.66 64.64 1.95
C ALA A 11 22.26 64.46 1.38
N VAL A 12 21.98 63.28 0.88
CA VAL A 12 20.74 62.55 0.68
C VAL A 12 20.85 61.66 -0.56
N VAL A 13 21.42 60.51 -0.47
CA VAL A 13 21.06 59.29 -1.23
C VAL A 13 21.71 58.07 -0.54
N THR A 14 21.12 57.55 0.53
CA THR A 14 21.50 56.23 1.08
C THR A 14 20.38 55.63 1.89
N ILE A 15 19.20 55.43 1.38
CA ILE A 15 18.15 54.61 2.03
C ILE A 15 17.22 53.92 1.00
N ILE A 16 17.67 53.47 -0.15
CA ILE A 16 16.84 52.64 -1.04
C ILE A 16 17.51 51.28 -1.43
N GLY A 17 18.74 51.04 -0.99
CA GLY A 17 19.46 49.79 -1.36
C GLY A 17 19.20 48.57 -0.48
N GLY A 18 18.64 48.71 0.73
CA GLY A 18 18.53 47.58 1.68
C GLY A 18 17.37 46.63 1.45
N GLY A 19 16.25 47.12 0.89
CA GLY A 19 15.05 46.29 0.70
C GLY A 19 15.13 45.35 -0.50
N ALA A 20 15.76 45.77 -1.57
CA ALA A 20 15.88 44.95 -2.79
C ALA A 20 16.91 43.82 -2.63
N ALA A 21 18.00 44.06 -1.90
CA ALA A 21 19.02 43.01 -1.62
C ALA A 21 18.49 41.93 -0.66
N ALA A 22 17.71 42.28 0.37
CA ALA A 22 17.11 41.32 1.27
C ALA A 22 16.01 40.45 0.60
N VAL A 23 15.23 41.03 -0.32
CA VAL A 23 14.25 40.31 -1.11
C VAL A 23 14.94 39.44 -2.16
N ALA A 24 16.02 39.86 -2.76
CA ALA A 24 16.81 39.06 -3.70
C ALA A 24 17.56 37.92 -3.00
N GLN A 25 18.15 38.16 -1.83
CA GLN A 25 18.78 37.10 -1.01
C GLN A 25 17.77 36.08 -0.50
N ASN A 26 16.56 36.53 -0.12
CA ASN A 26 15.51 35.59 0.29
C ASN A 26 14.95 34.76 -0.88
N ARG A 27 14.89 35.34 -2.09
CA ARG A 27 14.58 34.61 -3.33
C ARG A 27 15.71 33.66 -3.75
N GLN A 28 16.97 34.01 -3.60
CA GLN A 28 18.10 33.12 -3.86
C GLN A 28 18.21 32.01 -2.85
N ALA A 29 17.91 32.25 -1.58
CA ALA A 29 17.87 31.21 -0.55
C ALA A 29 16.72 30.19 -0.75
N THR A 30 15.63 30.61 -1.39
CA THR A 30 14.53 29.71 -1.77
C THR A 30 14.80 28.98 -3.10
N ALA A 31 15.56 29.57 -4.02
CA ALA A 31 15.87 29.01 -5.34
C ALA A 31 16.77 27.76 -5.30
N ASN A 32 17.48 27.51 -4.19
CA ASN A 32 18.35 26.33 -4.04
C ASN A 32 17.71 25.19 -3.26
N ARG A 33 16.44 25.28 -2.88
CA ARG A 33 15.74 24.19 -2.17
C ARG A 33 14.95 23.39 -3.18
N THR A 34 15.32 22.14 -3.36
CA THR A 34 14.52 21.18 -4.15
C THR A 34 13.74 20.25 -3.22
N ALA A 35 12.59 19.82 -3.67
CA ALA A 35 11.73 18.91 -2.88
C ALA A 35 11.19 17.78 -3.73
N THR A 36 11.05 16.62 -3.11
CA THR A 36 10.38 15.44 -3.67
C THR A 36 9.20 15.09 -2.78
N TYR A 37 8.00 15.08 -3.35
CA TYR A 37 6.77 14.78 -2.63
C TYR A 37 6.08 13.57 -3.22
N TRP A 38 5.78 12.57 -2.38
CA TRP A 38 5.08 11.36 -2.81
C TRP A 38 3.77 11.19 -2.06
N MET A 39 2.75 10.78 -2.82
CA MET A 39 1.44 10.39 -2.35
C MET A 39 1.21 8.93 -2.71
N SER A 40 0.95 8.09 -1.73
CA SER A 40 0.64 6.68 -1.92
C SER A 40 -0.80 6.45 -1.47
N ALA A 41 -1.69 6.22 -2.44
CA ALA A 41 -3.11 6.04 -2.21
C ALA A 41 -3.51 4.58 -2.40
N GLU A 42 -4.10 4.01 -1.36
CA GLU A 42 -4.51 2.60 -1.33
C GLU A 42 -5.98 2.48 -0.92
N THR A 43 -6.71 1.62 -1.63
CA THR A 43 -8.02 1.15 -1.21
C THR A 43 -7.90 -0.30 -0.77
N MET A 44 -8.38 -0.63 0.42
CA MET A 44 -8.33 -1.99 0.97
C MET A 44 -9.75 -2.49 1.24
N SER A 45 -10.04 -3.72 0.84
CA SER A 45 -11.35 -4.38 0.99
C SER A 45 -11.23 -5.78 1.61
N GLY A 46 -12.35 -6.41 1.88
CA GLY A 46 -12.41 -7.71 2.53
C GLY A 46 -12.11 -7.63 4.04
N MET A 47 -11.54 -8.68 4.58
CA MET A 47 -11.30 -8.84 6.03
C MET A 47 -10.46 -7.71 6.64
N MET A 48 -9.51 -7.14 5.89
CA MET A 48 -8.69 -6.03 6.38
C MET A 48 -9.46 -4.72 6.55
N ALA A 49 -10.50 -4.48 5.75
CA ALA A 49 -11.35 -3.29 5.91
C ALA A 49 -12.08 -3.30 7.27
N GLY A 50 -12.61 -4.47 7.67
CA GLY A 50 -13.23 -4.65 8.98
C GLY A 50 -12.27 -4.48 10.14
N ALA A 51 -11.07 -5.02 10.00
CA ALA A 51 -10.02 -4.97 11.02
C ALA A 51 -9.52 -3.55 11.31
N MET A 52 -9.36 -2.73 10.28
CA MET A 52 -8.80 -1.38 10.40
C MET A 52 -9.82 -0.36 10.88
N ASN A 53 -11.11 -0.60 10.67
CA ASN A 53 -12.17 0.30 11.15
C ASN A 53 -12.36 0.23 12.67
N THR A 54 -11.91 -0.85 13.32
CA THR A 54 -11.97 -1.00 14.79
C THR A 54 -10.78 -0.37 15.51
N ALA A 55 -9.79 0.12 14.76
CA ALA A 55 -8.52 0.58 15.29
C ALA A 55 -8.27 2.07 15.01
N GLY A 56 -8.76 2.93 15.89
CA GLY A 56 -7.98 4.14 16.24
C GLY A 56 -6.67 3.77 16.95
N ALA A 57 -6.23 2.51 16.88
CA ALA A 57 -5.03 1.96 17.49
C ALA A 57 -4.31 1.05 16.48
N ARG A 58 -3.00 0.98 16.59
CA ARG A 58 -2.10 0.15 15.77
C ARG A 58 -2.68 -1.25 15.54
N PRO A 59 -2.76 -1.76 14.30
CA PRO A 59 -3.38 -3.05 14.01
C PRO A 59 -2.61 -4.17 14.70
N ASN A 60 -3.22 -4.81 15.68
CA ASN A 60 -2.72 -6.03 16.29
C ASN A 60 -3.60 -7.19 15.78
N VAL A 61 -3.00 -8.13 15.07
CA VAL A 61 -3.68 -9.29 14.47
C VAL A 61 -4.51 -10.09 15.50
N GLY A 62 -4.09 -10.08 16.77
CA GLY A 62 -4.83 -10.72 17.87
C GLY A 62 -6.19 -10.06 18.18
N ASN A 63 -6.31 -8.75 18.04
CA ASN A 63 -7.55 -8.01 18.31
C ASN A 63 -8.59 -8.21 17.18
N VAL A 64 -8.14 -8.49 15.97
CA VAL A 64 -8.99 -8.76 14.81
C VAL A 64 -9.72 -10.10 14.97
N LEU A 65 -8.97 -11.12 15.37
CA LEU A 65 -9.53 -12.47 15.58
C LEU A 65 -10.44 -12.51 16.81
N GLY A 66 -10.10 -11.78 17.87
CA GLY A 66 -10.90 -11.65 19.09
C GLY A 66 -12.23 -10.94 18.88
N GLY A 67 -12.26 -9.89 18.04
CA GLY A 67 -13.47 -9.16 17.68
C GLY A 67 -14.46 -9.97 16.85
N LEU A 68 -13.98 -10.85 15.98
CA LEU A 68 -14.80 -11.77 15.18
C LEU A 68 -15.45 -12.87 16.04
N LEU A 69 -14.79 -13.32 17.11
CA LEU A 69 -15.26 -14.42 17.96
C LEU A 69 -16.15 -13.95 19.13
N SER A 70 -16.13 -12.67 19.48
CA SER A 70 -16.79 -12.17 20.71
C SER A 70 -18.23 -11.67 20.52
N GLY A 71 -18.91 -11.90 19.40
CA GLY A 71 -20.37 -11.70 19.24
C GLY A 71 -20.94 -10.38 19.80
N GLY A 72 -20.16 -9.30 19.82
CA GLY A 72 -20.50 -8.03 20.48
C GLY A 72 -21.47 -7.19 19.68
N ARG A 73 -22.49 -6.73 20.35
CA ARG A 73 -23.64 -5.89 19.98
C ARG A 73 -23.40 -4.90 18.83
N ARG A 74 -24.34 -4.91 17.90
CA ARG A 74 -24.68 -3.94 16.82
C ARG A 74 -23.91 -2.61 16.85
N ALA A 75 -22.67 -2.64 16.39
CA ALA A 75 -22.05 -1.50 15.73
C ALA A 75 -22.57 -1.49 14.28
N SER A 76 -22.72 -0.31 13.67
CA SER A 76 -23.00 -0.15 12.24
C SER A 76 -22.14 -1.11 11.44
N ALA A 77 -22.70 -1.74 10.39
CA ALA A 77 -21.96 -2.66 9.54
C ALA A 77 -20.58 -2.05 9.17
N PRO A 78 -19.49 -2.80 9.33
CA PRO A 78 -18.16 -2.27 8.98
C PRO A 78 -18.17 -1.83 7.51
N PRO A 79 -17.46 -0.74 7.16
CA PRO A 79 -17.38 -0.30 5.78
C PRO A 79 -16.83 -1.43 4.92
N SER A 80 -17.36 -1.60 3.72
CA SER A 80 -16.93 -2.59 2.74
C SER A 80 -15.46 -2.41 2.31
N HIS A 81 -14.91 -1.21 2.52
CA HIS A 81 -13.54 -0.86 2.22
C HIS A 81 -13.04 0.31 3.08
N VAL A 82 -11.74 0.46 3.16
CA VAL A 82 -11.05 1.60 3.78
C VAL A 82 -10.08 2.22 2.78
N ARG A 83 -9.88 3.54 2.88
CA ARG A 83 -8.86 4.27 2.10
C ARG A 83 -7.70 4.63 2.99
N ARG A 84 -6.50 4.45 2.47
CA ARG A 84 -5.25 4.82 3.13
C ARG A 84 -4.49 5.79 2.23
N LEU A 85 -3.97 6.82 2.83
CA LEU A 85 -3.11 7.78 2.16
C LEU A 85 -1.82 7.89 2.97
N GLN A 86 -0.69 7.76 2.30
CA GLN A 86 0.62 8.06 2.87
C GLN A 86 1.23 9.20 2.09
N LEU A 87 1.70 10.21 2.79
CA LEU A 87 2.31 11.42 2.26
C LEU A 87 3.75 11.49 2.75
N GLN A 88 4.70 11.75 1.85
CA GLN A 88 6.13 11.74 2.16
C GLN A 88 6.80 12.91 1.44
N LEU A 89 7.34 13.86 2.21
CA LEU A 89 8.05 15.04 1.71
C LEU A 89 9.53 14.96 2.08
N GLY A 90 10.38 14.94 1.08
CA GLY A 90 11.83 15.05 1.24
C GLY A 90 12.35 16.39 0.72
N GLY A 91 13.09 17.13 1.54
CA GLY A 91 13.79 18.35 1.16
C GLY A 91 15.27 18.10 0.93
N SER A 92 15.89 18.76 -0.06
CA SER A 92 17.33 18.66 -0.36
C SER A 92 18.21 19.44 0.62
N SER A 93 17.62 20.33 1.42
CA SER A 93 18.33 21.16 2.39
C SER A 93 17.81 20.93 3.81
N ARG A 94 18.65 21.24 4.80
CA ARG A 94 18.22 21.24 6.20
C ARG A 94 17.27 22.40 6.45
N ALA A 95 16.27 22.17 7.30
CA ALA A 95 15.38 23.21 7.75
C ALA A 95 16.14 24.28 8.57
N ALA A 96 15.73 25.53 8.42
CA ALA A 96 16.15 26.59 9.33
C ALA A 96 15.33 26.47 10.63
N GLY A 97 15.89 25.81 11.64
CA GLY A 97 15.20 25.47 12.89
C GLY A 97 14.51 24.12 12.83
N SER A 98 13.48 23.94 13.66
CA SER A 98 12.71 22.68 13.66
C SER A 98 11.98 22.49 12.34
N PRO A 99 12.07 21.29 11.72
CA PRO A 99 11.35 20.97 10.50
C PRO A 99 9.84 21.16 10.69
N SER A 100 9.20 21.88 9.78
CA SER A 100 7.76 22.10 9.76
C SER A 100 7.25 22.07 8.32
N ALA A 101 6.28 21.22 8.06
CA ALA A 101 5.59 21.17 6.79
C ALA A 101 4.16 20.67 6.98
N GLU A 102 3.29 21.01 6.04
CA GLU A 102 1.90 20.61 5.99
C GLU A 102 1.43 20.38 4.56
N HIS A 103 0.48 19.50 4.40
CA HIS A 103 -0.28 19.31 3.17
C HIS A 103 -1.70 19.88 3.37
N LEU A 104 -2.11 20.79 2.53
CA LEU A 104 -3.47 21.33 2.46
C LEU A 104 -4.21 20.61 1.33
N PRO A 105 -5.04 19.61 1.66
CA PRO A 105 -5.74 18.80 0.67
C PRO A 105 -7.02 19.49 0.18
N PRO A 106 -7.62 19.02 -0.95
CA PRO A 106 -8.97 19.40 -1.33
C PRO A 106 -9.99 18.95 -0.27
N ALA A 107 -11.10 19.69 -0.12
CA ALA A 107 -12.15 19.37 0.83
C ALA A 107 -12.74 17.95 0.65
N LEU A 108 -12.71 17.43 -0.58
CA LEU A 108 -13.18 16.08 -0.92
C LEU A 108 -12.37 14.97 -0.25
N LEU A 109 -11.15 15.24 0.24
CA LEU A 109 -10.40 14.24 0.99
C LEU A 109 -11.05 13.93 2.35
N GLY A 110 -11.69 14.90 2.97
CA GLY A 110 -12.42 14.69 4.23
C GLY A 110 -11.54 14.35 5.45
N ALA A 111 -10.20 14.48 5.33
CA ALA A 111 -9.24 14.16 6.40
C ALA A 111 -8.80 15.41 7.20
N GLY A 112 -9.49 16.54 7.02
CA GLY A 112 -9.14 17.81 7.61
C GLY A 112 -8.61 18.83 6.60
N SER A 113 -8.46 20.09 7.02
CA SER A 113 -7.99 21.19 6.17
C SER A 113 -6.46 21.25 6.08
N SER A 114 -5.75 20.64 7.00
CA SER A 114 -4.28 20.54 7.03
C SER A 114 -3.84 19.20 7.59
N LEU A 115 -2.86 18.58 6.94
CA LEU A 115 -2.23 17.31 7.33
C LEU A 115 -0.76 17.61 7.65
N PRO A 116 -0.38 17.68 8.94
CA PRO A 116 1.00 17.97 9.35
C PRO A 116 1.96 16.87 8.90
N LEU A 117 3.01 17.24 8.16
CA LEU A 117 4.09 16.34 7.75
C LEU A 117 5.19 16.39 8.81
N VAL A 118 5.23 15.38 9.66
CA VAL A 118 6.14 15.34 10.82
C VAL A 118 7.32 14.44 10.51
N SER A 119 8.52 14.91 10.89
CA SER A 119 9.71 14.05 10.84
C SER A 119 9.56 12.94 11.87
N PRO A 120 9.70 11.65 11.47
CA PRO A 120 9.69 10.57 12.44
C PRO A 120 10.82 10.78 13.45
N GLN A 121 10.55 10.55 14.72
CA GLN A 121 11.61 10.51 15.72
C GLN A 121 12.54 9.38 15.34
N ALA A 122 13.85 9.68 15.34
CA ALA A 122 14.85 8.63 15.17
C ALA A 122 14.65 7.61 16.30
N VAL A 123 14.02 6.50 15.98
CA VAL A 123 14.11 5.32 16.86
C VAL A 123 15.60 5.00 16.88
N PRO A 124 16.26 5.00 18.08
CA PRO A 124 17.63 4.58 18.15
C PRO A 124 17.72 3.25 17.39
N ALA A 125 18.55 3.19 16.35
CA ALA A 125 18.80 1.95 15.67
C ALA A 125 19.23 0.98 16.78
N GLN A 126 18.34 0.09 17.17
CA GLN A 126 18.78 -1.09 17.85
C GLN A 126 19.78 -1.70 16.87
N GLN A 127 21.05 -1.59 17.20
CA GLN A 127 22.13 -2.32 16.53
C GLN A 127 21.89 -3.81 16.80
N GLY A 128 20.76 -4.31 16.31
CA GLY A 128 20.57 -5.68 16.01
C GLY A 128 21.35 -5.91 14.72
N THR A 129 22.59 -6.35 14.84
CA THR A 129 23.06 -7.32 13.85
C THR A 129 21.86 -8.21 13.59
N ALA A 130 21.52 -8.42 12.31
CA ALA A 130 20.48 -9.37 11.90
C ALA A 130 20.94 -10.81 12.19
N SER A 131 21.42 -11.05 13.39
CA SER A 131 21.54 -12.35 14.02
C SER A 131 20.16 -12.63 14.59
N TRP A 132 19.49 -13.62 14.05
CA TRP A 132 18.34 -14.23 14.66
C TRP A 132 18.61 -14.38 16.15
N PRO A 133 17.69 -13.96 17.05
CA PRO A 133 17.89 -14.18 18.47
C PRO A 133 18.29 -15.63 18.69
N ALA A 134 19.33 -15.89 19.46
CA ALA A 134 19.88 -17.23 19.70
C ALA A 134 18.88 -18.24 20.29
N GLN A 135 17.67 -17.74 20.63
CA GLN A 135 16.54 -18.53 21.14
C GLN A 135 15.47 -18.88 20.10
N ILE A 136 15.58 -18.38 18.85
CA ILE A 136 14.74 -18.90 17.78
C ILE A 136 15.38 -20.24 17.39
N GLU A 137 14.74 -21.34 17.81
CA GLU A 137 15.05 -22.65 17.25
C GLU A 137 15.23 -22.52 15.75
N ARG A 138 16.30 -23.11 15.20
CA ARG A 138 16.56 -23.06 13.76
C ARG A 138 15.27 -23.33 13.03
N PRO A 139 14.80 -22.44 12.14
CA PRO A 139 13.52 -22.61 11.50
C PRO A 139 13.49 -23.99 10.82
N ARG A 140 12.57 -24.82 11.27
CA ARG A 140 12.33 -26.16 10.73
C ARG A 140 11.10 -26.09 9.85
N GLY A 141 11.03 -26.96 8.85
CA GLY A 141 9.91 -27.03 7.93
C GLY A 141 10.31 -26.68 6.51
N ARG A 142 9.35 -26.71 5.62
CA ARG A 142 9.52 -26.46 4.20
C ARG A 142 8.60 -25.33 3.74
N ILE A 143 8.99 -24.67 2.66
CA ILE A 143 8.13 -23.77 1.94
C ILE A 143 7.83 -24.42 0.58
N PHE A 144 6.56 -24.59 0.29
CA PHE A 144 6.06 -25.06 -1.00
C PHE A 144 5.61 -23.87 -1.83
N VAL A 145 6.27 -23.64 -2.96
CA VAL A 145 5.95 -22.51 -3.86
C VAL A 145 5.25 -23.02 -5.10
N TYR A 146 4.05 -22.49 -5.33
CA TYR A 146 3.23 -22.75 -6.51
C TYR A 146 3.02 -21.47 -7.30
N TRP A 147 2.73 -21.60 -8.60
CA TRP A 147 2.45 -20.45 -9.46
C TRP A 147 1.54 -20.82 -10.63
N GLY A 148 0.87 -19.82 -11.17
CA GLY A 148 -0.04 -19.93 -12.31
C GLY A 148 -1.49 -20.15 -11.93
N CYS A 149 -2.39 -19.67 -12.81
CA CYS A 149 -3.82 -19.91 -12.74
C CYS A 149 -4.17 -21.23 -13.45
N GLY A 150 -5.04 -22.02 -12.84
CA GLY A 150 -5.52 -23.28 -13.42
C GLY A 150 -6.12 -24.22 -12.39
N ASP A 151 -6.88 -25.22 -12.85
CA ASP A 151 -7.51 -26.19 -11.95
C ASP A 151 -6.49 -27.11 -11.27
N ARG A 152 -5.36 -27.32 -11.92
CA ARG A 152 -4.24 -28.15 -11.47
C ARG A 152 -2.94 -27.37 -11.47
N ALA A 153 -2.05 -27.70 -10.55
CA ALA A 153 -0.68 -27.22 -10.55
C ALA A 153 0.05 -27.71 -11.81
N ARG A 154 0.90 -26.87 -12.39
CA ARG A 154 1.67 -27.24 -13.59
C ARG A 154 2.74 -28.28 -13.25
N PRO A 155 3.20 -29.08 -14.22
CA PRO A 155 4.30 -30.02 -14.03
C PRO A 155 5.53 -29.34 -13.42
N GLY A 156 6.21 -30.01 -12.48
CA GLY A 156 7.38 -29.46 -11.78
C GLY A 156 7.05 -28.61 -10.56
N GLN A 157 5.79 -28.49 -10.17
CA GLN A 157 5.37 -27.84 -8.94
C GLN A 157 4.94 -28.85 -7.88
N PRO A 158 5.10 -28.51 -6.59
CA PRO A 158 5.67 -27.28 -6.03
C PRO A 158 7.20 -27.22 -6.15
N PHE A 159 7.77 -26.00 -6.13
CA PHE A 159 9.16 -25.82 -5.80
C PHE A 159 9.31 -25.86 -4.28
N GLU A 160 10.16 -26.74 -3.77
CA GLU A 160 10.34 -26.97 -2.33
C GLU A 160 11.61 -26.27 -1.82
N ILE A 161 11.49 -25.59 -0.69
CA ILE A 161 12.58 -24.93 0.01
C ILE A 161 12.63 -25.43 1.42
N ASP A 162 13.77 -26.00 1.77
CA ASP A 162 14.06 -26.44 3.13
C ASP A 162 14.60 -25.26 3.94
N LEU A 163 13.85 -24.87 5.00
CA LEU A 163 14.22 -23.75 5.87
C LEU A 163 15.53 -24.01 6.62
N SER A 164 15.91 -25.25 6.86
CA SER A 164 17.18 -25.59 7.50
C SER A 164 18.38 -25.28 6.59
N ARG A 165 18.23 -25.44 5.28
CA ARG A 165 19.23 -25.07 4.28
C ARG A 165 19.36 -23.57 4.13
N LEU A 166 18.21 -22.84 4.16
CA LEU A 166 18.21 -21.37 4.18
C LEU A 166 18.94 -20.82 5.40
N ALA A 167 18.71 -21.40 6.59
CA ALA A 167 19.40 -21.04 7.83
C ALA A 167 20.90 -21.34 7.78
N ALA A 168 21.34 -22.31 6.95
CA ALA A 168 22.72 -22.62 6.67
C ALA A 168 23.34 -21.71 5.58
N GLY A 169 22.64 -20.67 5.10
CA GLY A 169 23.11 -19.76 4.06
C GLY A 169 22.97 -20.27 2.63
N GLN A 170 22.34 -21.44 2.44
CA GLN A 170 22.07 -21.98 1.11
C GLN A 170 20.77 -21.40 0.54
N VAL A 171 20.86 -20.19 -0.02
CA VAL A 171 19.70 -19.50 -0.62
C VAL A 171 19.51 -19.99 -2.05
N PRO A 172 18.34 -20.58 -2.40
CA PRO A 172 18.06 -20.98 -3.78
C PRO A 172 18.12 -19.78 -4.73
N PRO A 173 18.63 -19.94 -5.98
CA PRO A 173 18.74 -18.85 -6.94
C PRO A 173 17.42 -18.10 -7.20
N ALA A 174 16.28 -18.77 -7.11
CA ALA A 174 14.97 -18.15 -7.24
C ALA A 174 14.67 -17.08 -6.18
N PHE A 175 15.35 -17.10 -5.04
CA PHE A 175 15.21 -16.09 -3.97
C PHE A 175 16.23 -14.96 -4.09
N THR A 176 17.32 -15.15 -4.82
CA THR A 176 18.35 -14.12 -5.02
C THR A 176 18.03 -13.22 -6.20
N GLN A 177 17.19 -13.68 -7.12
CA GLN A 177 16.71 -12.85 -8.22
C GLN A 177 15.61 -11.93 -7.69
N GLN A 178 15.87 -10.61 -7.66
CA GLN A 178 14.84 -9.62 -7.40
C GLN A 178 13.98 -9.49 -8.67
N PRO A 179 12.78 -10.07 -8.71
CA PRO A 179 11.93 -9.97 -9.89
C PRO A 179 11.38 -8.55 -10.06
N PHE A 180 11.45 -7.70 -9.03
CA PHE A 180 10.84 -6.38 -8.99
C PHE A 180 11.88 -5.29 -8.77
N ARG A 181 11.68 -4.18 -9.47
CA ARG A 181 12.40 -2.94 -9.22
C ARG A 181 11.58 -2.11 -8.24
N PRO A 182 12.00 -2.04 -6.97
CA PRO A 182 11.24 -1.28 -5.97
C PRO A 182 11.29 0.20 -6.29
N MET A 183 10.20 0.88 -6.02
CA MET A 183 10.19 2.34 -5.99
C MET A 183 10.78 2.82 -4.66
N THR A 184 11.62 3.85 -4.70
CA THR A 184 12.24 4.42 -3.50
C THR A 184 11.59 5.78 -3.18
N PRO A 185 10.60 5.84 -2.28
CA PRO A 185 10.02 7.09 -1.84
C PRO A 185 11.01 7.90 -1.00
N PRO A 186 10.79 9.21 -0.82
CA PRO A 186 11.53 10.00 0.14
C PRO A 186 11.50 9.38 1.53
N SER A 187 12.60 9.49 2.25
CA SER A 187 12.73 9.00 3.62
C SER A 187 13.75 9.83 4.40
N SER A 188 13.79 9.66 5.71
CA SER A 188 14.80 10.26 6.59
C SER A 188 16.22 9.76 6.30
N LEU A 189 16.36 8.62 5.59
CA LEU A 189 17.67 8.09 5.16
C LEU A 189 18.15 8.69 3.85
N THR A 190 17.24 9.16 2.99
CA THR A 190 17.56 9.64 1.64
C THR A 190 17.54 11.15 1.52
N HIS A 191 16.93 11.86 2.47
CA HIS A 191 16.79 13.31 2.45
C HIS A 191 17.26 13.94 3.77
N PRO A 192 18.00 15.03 3.73
CA PRO A 192 18.49 15.72 4.94
C PRO A 192 17.37 16.31 5.82
N THR A 193 16.19 16.58 5.23
CA THR A 193 14.97 16.90 5.96
C THR A 193 13.82 16.12 5.35
N TYR A 194 13.02 15.50 6.21
CA TYR A 194 11.93 14.61 5.81
C TYR A 194 10.72 14.81 6.74
N GLY A 195 9.53 14.67 6.19
CA GLY A 195 8.28 14.67 6.94
C GLY A 195 7.25 13.75 6.28
N GLU A 196 6.42 13.11 7.09
CA GLU A 196 5.40 12.16 6.64
C GLU A 196 4.06 12.33 7.34
N TRP A 197 3.01 11.86 6.68
CA TRP A 197 1.68 11.67 7.22
C TRP A 197 1.12 10.34 6.68
N PRO A 198 0.37 9.51 7.46
CA PRO A 198 0.11 9.68 8.89
C PRO A 198 1.39 9.50 9.72
N ASN A 199 1.38 10.09 10.89
CA ASN A 199 2.47 10.04 11.86
C ASN A 199 1.92 9.84 13.28
N ASP A 200 2.78 9.78 14.27
CA ASP A 200 2.38 9.54 15.67
C ASP A 200 1.45 10.63 16.26
N ARG A 201 1.35 11.78 15.60
CA ARG A 201 0.45 12.90 16.00
C ARG A 201 -0.81 12.97 15.15
N SER A 202 -1.02 12.02 14.24
CA SER A 202 -2.18 12.02 13.34
C SER A 202 -3.40 11.47 14.08
N GLU A 203 -4.39 12.34 14.29
CA GLU A 203 -5.67 11.99 14.93
C GLU A 203 -6.76 11.65 13.88
N THR A 204 -6.52 11.99 12.62
CA THR A 204 -7.49 11.84 11.54
C THR A 204 -7.15 10.66 10.65
N SER A 205 -8.19 9.96 10.20
CA SER A 205 -8.11 8.91 9.19
C SER A 205 -8.77 9.38 7.89
N VAL A 206 -8.44 8.73 6.78
CA VAL A 206 -9.06 9.00 5.49
C VAL A 206 -10.42 8.31 5.44
N PRO A 207 -11.54 9.04 5.22
CA PRO A 207 -12.87 8.44 5.09
C PRO A 207 -12.96 7.47 3.89
N ALA A 208 -13.85 6.49 3.97
CA ALA A 208 -14.04 5.53 2.88
C ALA A 208 -14.53 6.17 1.56
N ASN A 209 -15.23 7.31 1.65
CA ASN A 209 -15.71 8.09 0.51
C ASN A 209 -14.76 9.24 0.10
N ALA A 210 -13.54 9.33 0.68
CA ALA A 210 -12.58 10.38 0.38
C ALA A 210 -12.20 10.40 -1.11
N SER A 211 -11.88 11.59 -1.65
CA SER A 211 -11.33 11.75 -3.00
C SER A 211 -10.10 12.66 -2.97
N LEU A 212 -9.14 12.35 -3.82
CA LEU A 212 -7.94 13.17 -4.03
C LEU A 212 -8.15 14.24 -5.10
N VAL A 213 -9.30 14.24 -5.79
CA VAL A 213 -9.56 15.17 -6.90
C VAL A 213 -9.64 16.61 -6.40
N GLY A 214 -8.90 17.49 -7.05
CA GLY A 214 -8.85 18.92 -6.74
C GLY A 214 -7.46 19.47 -6.51
N ASP A 215 -7.38 20.66 -5.96
CA ASP A 215 -6.13 21.38 -5.74
C ASP A 215 -5.46 20.96 -4.44
N HIS A 216 -4.17 20.74 -4.51
CA HIS A 216 -3.30 20.38 -3.40
C HIS A 216 -2.20 21.44 -3.23
N VAL A 217 -1.92 21.78 -1.99
CA VAL A 217 -0.81 22.68 -1.64
C VAL A 217 0.03 22.03 -0.55
N VAL A 218 1.35 21.99 -0.75
CA VAL A 218 2.30 21.57 0.30
C VAL A 218 3.19 22.75 0.65
N ARG A 219 3.27 23.07 1.94
CA ARG A 219 4.09 24.17 2.48
C ARG A 219 5.04 23.65 3.52
N GLY A 220 6.23 24.22 3.58
CA GLY A 220 7.20 23.85 4.61
C GLY A 220 8.38 24.82 4.65
N ASN A 221 9.13 24.80 5.77
CA ASN A 221 10.32 25.63 5.92
C ASN A 221 11.59 24.99 5.32
N TYR A 222 11.47 23.80 4.70
CA TYR A 222 12.56 23.06 4.06
C TYR A 222 12.26 22.66 2.62
N SER A 223 11.13 23.10 2.07
CA SER A 223 10.75 22.90 0.67
C SER A 223 10.24 24.21 0.07
N PRO A 224 10.30 24.40 -1.26
CA PRO A 224 9.46 25.40 -1.92
C PRO A 224 7.99 25.06 -1.72
N GLU A 225 7.10 26.04 -1.93
CA GLU A 225 5.66 25.76 -1.98
C GLU A 225 5.36 24.90 -3.22
N ILE A 226 4.66 23.76 -3.02
CA ILE A 226 4.28 22.84 -4.07
C ILE A 226 2.80 22.99 -4.33
N ARG A 227 2.39 23.28 -5.57
CA ARG A 227 1.01 23.39 -6.00
C ARG A 227 0.76 22.49 -7.19
N PHE A 228 -0.26 21.63 -7.11
CA PHE A 228 -0.69 20.77 -8.20
C PHE A 228 -2.17 20.45 -8.05
N SER A 229 -2.79 19.96 -9.13
CA SER A 229 -4.19 19.56 -9.14
C SER A 229 -4.32 18.13 -9.66
N LEU A 230 -5.19 17.35 -9.03
CA LEU A 230 -5.50 15.97 -9.43
C LEU A 230 -6.86 15.92 -10.13
N ALA A 231 -6.89 15.27 -11.29
CA ALA A 231 -8.10 15.05 -12.08
C ALA A 231 -8.82 13.75 -11.67
N ALA A 232 -10.04 13.54 -12.15
CA ALA A 232 -10.88 12.38 -11.81
C ALA A 232 -10.21 11.01 -12.05
N GLY A 233 -9.30 10.89 -13.02
CA GLY A 233 -8.52 9.66 -13.26
C GLY A 233 -7.30 9.48 -12.35
N GLN A 234 -7.04 10.42 -11.44
CA GLN A 234 -5.90 10.48 -10.53
C GLN A 234 -6.37 10.42 -9.08
N ASP A 235 -7.21 9.46 -8.77
CA ASP A 235 -7.86 9.28 -7.46
C ASP A 235 -7.58 7.89 -6.90
N PHE A 236 -8.09 7.62 -5.70
CA PHE A 236 -8.15 6.27 -5.17
C PHE A 236 -8.82 5.33 -6.16
N LEU A 237 -8.27 4.13 -6.34
CA LEU A 237 -8.95 3.09 -7.09
C LEU A 237 -10.21 2.63 -6.36
N SER A 238 -11.22 2.17 -7.11
CA SER A 238 -12.37 1.46 -6.54
C SER A 238 -11.91 0.22 -5.76
N PRO A 239 -12.64 -0.20 -4.71
CA PRO A 239 -12.30 -1.41 -3.97
C PRO A 239 -12.35 -2.65 -4.87
N VAL A 240 -11.43 -3.58 -4.66
CA VAL A 240 -11.51 -4.92 -5.26
C VAL A 240 -12.65 -5.66 -4.59
N THR A 241 -13.64 -6.08 -5.38
CA THR A 241 -14.81 -6.85 -4.92
C THR A 241 -14.78 -8.22 -5.57
N LEU A 242 -14.71 -9.28 -4.77
CA LEU A 242 -14.77 -10.64 -5.29
C LEU A 242 -16.21 -10.99 -5.69
N THR A 243 -16.36 -11.71 -6.80
CA THR A 243 -17.62 -12.28 -7.28
C THR A 243 -17.67 -13.80 -7.07
N SER A 244 -16.52 -14.44 -6.89
CA SER A 244 -16.39 -15.84 -6.55
C SER A 244 -15.09 -16.09 -5.79
N ASN A 245 -15.18 -16.93 -4.76
CA ASN A 245 -14.04 -17.44 -3.99
C ASN A 245 -14.48 -18.73 -3.26
N THR A 246 -15.11 -19.68 -3.99
CA THR A 246 -15.57 -20.95 -3.42
C THR A 246 -14.95 -22.12 -4.16
N ALA A 247 -14.62 -23.17 -3.40
CA ALA A 247 -14.02 -24.36 -3.98
C ALA A 247 -14.98 -25.04 -4.97
N ALA A 248 -14.47 -25.40 -6.14
CA ALA A 248 -15.14 -26.23 -7.12
C ALA A 248 -15.11 -27.71 -6.70
N SER A 249 -15.90 -28.57 -7.36
CA SER A 249 -15.89 -30.02 -7.13
C SER A 249 -14.53 -30.69 -7.38
N SER A 250 -13.68 -30.07 -8.21
CA SER A 250 -12.29 -30.49 -8.44
C SER A 250 -11.35 -30.21 -7.27
N GLY A 251 -11.79 -29.42 -6.29
CA GLY A 251 -10.97 -28.89 -5.20
C GLY A 251 -10.19 -27.62 -5.54
N ALA A 252 -10.20 -27.19 -6.79
CA ALA A 252 -9.64 -25.90 -7.21
C ALA A 252 -10.54 -24.75 -6.73
N VAL A 253 -9.97 -23.56 -6.55
CA VAL A 253 -10.74 -22.38 -6.12
C VAL A 253 -10.72 -21.30 -7.21
N PRO A 254 -11.80 -21.18 -8.01
CA PRO A 254 -11.95 -20.05 -8.93
C PRO A 254 -12.13 -18.76 -8.13
N VAL A 255 -11.15 -17.85 -8.25
CA VAL A 255 -11.23 -16.50 -7.68
C VAL A 255 -11.59 -15.55 -8.80
N SER A 256 -12.76 -14.91 -8.69
CA SER A 256 -13.24 -13.93 -9.68
C SER A 256 -13.53 -12.60 -9.00
N TRP A 257 -13.35 -11.50 -9.74
CA TRP A 257 -13.54 -10.14 -9.20
C TRP A 257 -14.17 -9.21 -10.23
N GLN A 258 -14.75 -8.12 -9.73
CA GLN A 258 -15.30 -7.06 -10.57
C GLN A 258 -14.16 -6.23 -11.21
N PRO A 259 -14.37 -5.66 -12.42
CA PRO A 259 -13.40 -4.73 -12.99
C PRO A 259 -13.21 -3.52 -12.07
N VAL A 260 -11.95 -3.11 -11.92
CA VAL A 260 -11.58 -1.88 -11.22
C VAL A 260 -11.20 -0.84 -12.27
N PRO A 261 -11.95 0.26 -12.42
CA PRO A 261 -11.59 1.31 -13.36
C PRO A 261 -10.17 1.84 -13.11
N ASN A 262 -9.44 2.11 -14.19
CA ASN A 262 -8.05 2.55 -14.17
C ASN A 262 -7.01 1.53 -13.66
N ALA A 263 -7.40 0.31 -13.30
CA ALA A 263 -6.42 -0.75 -13.04
C ALA A 263 -5.54 -0.98 -14.28
N ARG A 264 -4.25 -1.17 -14.06
CA ARG A 264 -3.23 -1.42 -15.12
C ARG A 264 -2.84 -2.88 -15.18
N ALA A 265 -2.85 -3.56 -14.05
CA ALA A 265 -2.51 -4.97 -13.94
C ALA A 265 -3.06 -5.54 -12.62
N TRP A 266 -3.08 -6.88 -12.55
CA TRP A 266 -3.50 -7.62 -11.37
C TRP A 266 -2.41 -8.58 -10.91
N PHE A 267 -2.42 -8.85 -9.62
CA PHE A 267 -1.64 -9.92 -9.02
C PHE A 267 -2.42 -10.56 -7.88
N ALA A 268 -2.53 -11.88 -7.91
CA ALA A 268 -3.17 -12.63 -6.84
C ALA A 268 -2.15 -13.53 -6.14
N THR A 269 -2.27 -13.66 -4.83
CA THR A 269 -1.43 -14.54 -4.01
C THR A 269 -2.27 -15.27 -2.96
N ALA A 270 -1.86 -16.47 -2.62
CA ALA A 270 -2.36 -17.17 -1.46
C ALA A 270 -1.20 -17.66 -0.58
N MET A 271 -1.34 -17.52 0.72
CA MET A 271 -0.34 -17.93 1.70
C MET A 271 -1.02 -18.61 2.90
N GLY A 272 -0.52 -19.75 3.29
CA GLY A 272 -1.03 -20.46 4.46
C GLY A 272 -0.06 -21.53 4.96
N ALA A 273 -0.43 -22.17 6.08
CA ALA A 273 0.31 -23.29 6.61
C ALA A 273 -0.38 -24.61 6.26
N SER A 274 0.41 -25.67 6.01
CA SER A 274 -0.09 -27.04 5.91
C SER A 274 -0.38 -27.59 7.30
N GLN A 275 -1.03 -28.75 7.37
CA GLN A 275 -1.26 -29.47 8.64
C GLN A 275 0.03 -29.81 9.39
N ASN A 276 1.14 -29.96 8.67
CA ASN A 276 2.45 -30.28 9.24
C ASN A 276 3.27 -29.05 9.64
N GLY A 277 2.69 -27.84 9.51
CA GLY A 277 3.37 -26.56 9.79
C GLY A 277 4.28 -26.06 8.66
N ASP A 278 4.34 -26.74 7.51
CA ASP A 278 5.04 -26.24 6.33
C ASP A 278 4.29 -25.04 5.74
N MET A 279 5.01 -24.05 5.20
CA MET A 279 4.41 -22.90 4.56
C MET A 279 4.06 -23.21 3.10
N VAL A 280 2.92 -22.78 2.64
CA VAL A 280 2.49 -22.89 1.24
C VAL A 280 2.26 -21.49 0.69
N LEU A 281 2.91 -21.20 -0.42
CA LEU A 281 2.83 -19.94 -1.15
C LEU A 281 2.35 -20.21 -2.58
N TRP A 282 1.39 -19.44 -3.03
CA TRP A 282 0.93 -19.46 -4.42
C TRP A 282 0.81 -18.05 -4.98
N SER A 283 1.09 -17.89 -6.26
CA SER A 283 0.87 -16.64 -6.99
C SER A 283 0.24 -16.87 -8.36
N SER A 284 -0.46 -15.85 -8.87
CA SER A 284 -1.03 -15.84 -10.21
C SER A 284 -0.01 -15.69 -11.35
N SER A 285 1.27 -15.52 -11.03
CA SER A 285 2.34 -15.43 -12.02
C SER A 285 2.43 -16.70 -12.87
N GLU A 286 2.72 -16.58 -14.17
CA GLU A 286 3.00 -17.75 -14.99
C GLU A 286 4.43 -18.27 -14.83
N THR A 287 5.29 -17.53 -14.16
CA THR A 287 6.69 -17.89 -13.88
C THR A 287 6.93 -18.06 -12.39
N GLN A 288 7.87 -18.94 -12.05
CA GLN A 288 8.30 -19.10 -10.67
C GLN A 288 8.91 -17.79 -10.14
N LEU A 289 8.44 -17.31 -9.00
CA LEU A 289 8.88 -16.06 -8.40
C LEU A 289 9.19 -16.22 -6.93
N SER A 290 10.17 -15.43 -6.46
CA SER A 290 10.22 -15.03 -5.07
C SER A 290 9.10 -13.99 -4.84
N MET A 291 8.18 -14.28 -3.93
CA MET A 291 7.04 -13.39 -3.63
C MET A 291 7.42 -12.17 -2.78
N MET A 292 8.69 -12.04 -2.41
CA MET A 292 9.17 -10.91 -1.62
C MET A 292 9.16 -9.63 -2.47
N GLY A 293 8.46 -8.60 -2.02
CA GLY A 293 8.37 -7.29 -2.68
C GLY A 293 7.10 -7.02 -3.51
N MET A 294 6.21 -8.01 -3.71
CA MET A 294 4.95 -7.81 -4.47
C MET A 294 3.86 -7.06 -3.70
N MET A 295 4.10 -6.73 -2.44
CA MET A 295 3.13 -6.04 -1.59
C MET A 295 3.24 -4.52 -1.68
N ASP A 296 4.14 -3.98 -2.51
CA ASP A 296 4.36 -2.54 -2.68
C ASP A 296 3.74 -2.03 -3.99
N TYR A 297 3.84 -0.73 -4.21
CA TYR A 297 3.46 -0.08 -5.45
C TYR A 297 4.50 -0.37 -6.55
N LEU A 298 4.04 -0.50 -7.78
CA LEU A 298 4.89 -0.69 -8.95
C LEU A 298 4.85 0.55 -9.85
N SER A 299 5.99 0.92 -10.44
CA SER A 299 6.03 1.96 -11.47
C SER A 299 5.33 1.49 -12.76
N GLN A 300 4.88 2.42 -13.60
CA GLN A 300 4.24 2.06 -14.87
C GLN A 300 5.20 1.30 -15.79
N GLU A 301 6.49 1.65 -15.78
CA GLU A 301 7.53 0.93 -16.52
C GLU A 301 7.67 -0.51 -16.01
N GLU A 302 7.67 -0.69 -14.69
CA GLU A 302 7.78 -1.99 -14.06
C GLU A 302 6.54 -2.86 -14.32
N ILE A 303 5.33 -2.27 -14.25
CA ILE A 303 4.09 -2.96 -14.62
C ILE A 303 4.18 -3.47 -16.08
N ALA A 304 4.60 -2.63 -17.02
CA ALA A 304 4.73 -3.01 -18.42
C ALA A 304 5.73 -4.17 -18.59
N ARG A 305 6.88 -4.12 -17.94
CA ARG A 305 7.89 -5.18 -17.96
C ARG A 305 7.35 -6.49 -17.40
N LEU A 306 6.68 -6.46 -16.26
CA LEU A 306 6.14 -7.65 -15.59
C LEU A 306 4.95 -8.26 -16.35
N LEU A 307 4.15 -7.45 -17.04
CA LEU A 307 3.12 -7.95 -17.97
C LEU A 307 3.75 -8.71 -19.15
N GLN A 308 4.82 -8.17 -19.76
CA GLN A 308 5.55 -8.87 -20.82
C GLN A 308 6.15 -10.19 -20.36
N GLN A 309 6.60 -10.27 -19.11
CA GLN A 309 7.15 -11.46 -18.48
C GLN A 309 6.07 -12.42 -17.96
N ARG A 310 4.79 -12.08 -18.11
CA ARG A 310 3.65 -12.86 -17.61
C ARG A 310 3.70 -13.08 -16.07
N VAL A 311 4.28 -12.13 -15.37
CA VAL A 311 4.29 -12.10 -13.90
C VAL A 311 2.99 -11.51 -13.38
N LEU A 312 2.53 -10.44 -14.02
CA LEU A 312 1.25 -9.80 -13.73
C LEU A 312 0.18 -10.27 -14.73
N LEU A 313 -1.05 -10.29 -14.27
CA LEU A 313 -2.22 -10.51 -15.10
C LEU A 313 -2.62 -9.18 -15.78
N PRO A 314 -3.07 -9.21 -17.05
CA PRO A 314 -3.57 -8.03 -17.75
C PRO A 314 -4.74 -7.34 -17.04
N ALA A 315 -4.93 -6.04 -17.28
CA ALA A 315 -5.96 -5.22 -16.66
C ALA A 315 -7.40 -5.75 -16.84
N GLN A 316 -7.67 -6.38 -17.99
CA GLN A 316 -8.98 -6.97 -18.34
C GLN A 316 -9.23 -8.34 -17.68
N THR A 317 -8.25 -8.92 -16.98
CA THR A 317 -8.41 -10.21 -16.29
C THR A 317 -9.35 -10.04 -15.10
N GLN A 318 -10.36 -10.88 -14.99
CA GLN A 318 -11.35 -10.87 -13.93
C GLN A 318 -11.45 -12.20 -13.18
N GLN A 319 -10.57 -13.14 -13.49
CA GLN A 319 -10.57 -14.46 -12.88
C GLN A 319 -9.17 -15.08 -12.88
N CYS A 320 -8.85 -15.82 -11.83
CA CYS A 320 -7.68 -16.70 -11.75
C CYS A 320 -8.00 -17.85 -10.81
N THR A 321 -7.90 -19.08 -11.28
CA THR A 321 -8.19 -20.27 -10.48
C THR A 321 -6.95 -20.67 -9.69
N VAL A 322 -7.09 -20.84 -8.38
CA VAL A 322 -6.05 -21.43 -7.52
C VAL A 322 -6.10 -22.95 -7.65
N PRO A 323 -4.99 -23.61 -7.98
CA PRO A 323 -4.96 -25.07 -8.19
C PRO A 323 -5.43 -25.88 -6.99
N ALA A 324 -6.07 -27.01 -7.25
CA ALA A 324 -6.57 -27.91 -6.21
C ALA A 324 -5.46 -28.38 -5.25
N GLU A 325 -4.26 -28.61 -5.74
CA GLU A 325 -3.11 -29.04 -4.95
C GLU A 325 -2.69 -27.97 -3.93
N VAL A 326 -2.87 -26.67 -4.26
CA VAL A 326 -2.65 -25.56 -3.32
C VAL A 326 -3.74 -25.55 -2.26
N ALA A 327 -5.02 -25.50 -2.70
CA ALA A 327 -6.17 -25.37 -1.81
C ALA A 327 -6.28 -26.55 -0.82
N GLN A 328 -5.96 -27.78 -1.27
CA GLN A 328 -5.98 -28.98 -0.43
C GLN A 328 -4.82 -29.05 0.56
N ARG A 329 -3.69 -28.42 0.25
CA ARG A 329 -2.49 -28.45 1.12
C ARG A 329 -2.59 -27.48 2.29
N VAL A 330 -3.36 -26.40 2.16
CA VAL A 330 -3.49 -25.36 3.17
C VAL A 330 -4.85 -25.45 3.88
N GLN A 331 -4.83 -25.15 5.18
CA GLN A 331 -6.06 -24.89 5.94
C GLN A 331 -6.12 -23.38 6.21
N GLY A 332 -7.09 -22.69 5.58
CA GLY A 332 -7.29 -21.27 5.85
C GLY A 332 -6.19 -20.37 5.27
N ALA A 333 -5.86 -20.52 3.99
CA ALA A 333 -4.91 -19.62 3.33
C ALA A 333 -5.45 -18.20 3.23
N MET A 334 -4.59 -17.21 3.52
CA MET A 334 -4.85 -15.82 3.22
C MET A 334 -4.75 -15.58 1.72
N LEU A 335 -5.83 -15.14 1.13
CA LEU A 335 -5.91 -14.70 -0.27
C LEU A 335 -5.72 -13.19 -0.33
N ASN A 336 -4.83 -12.73 -1.22
CA ASN A 336 -4.69 -11.33 -1.56
C ASN A 336 -4.89 -11.17 -3.08
N VAL A 337 -5.70 -10.18 -3.49
CA VAL A 337 -5.88 -9.80 -4.90
C VAL A 337 -5.60 -8.30 -5.01
N THR A 338 -4.55 -7.93 -5.74
CA THR A 338 -4.11 -6.55 -5.90
C THR A 338 -4.31 -6.05 -7.31
N ALA A 339 -4.97 -4.91 -7.45
CA ALA A 339 -5.04 -4.08 -8.64
C ALA A 339 -3.98 -2.98 -8.55
N PHE A 340 -3.01 -2.96 -9.45
CA PHE A 340 -2.06 -1.86 -9.59
C PHE A 340 -2.67 -0.76 -10.45
N GLY A 341 -2.62 0.47 -9.97
CA GLY A 341 -3.20 1.64 -10.63
C GLY A 341 -2.18 2.48 -11.40
N PRO A 342 -2.64 3.61 -11.95
CA PRO A 342 -1.77 4.56 -12.62
C PRO A 342 -0.90 5.33 -11.63
N GLU A 343 0.16 5.95 -12.19
CA GLU A 343 0.92 7.02 -11.55
C GLU A 343 0.55 8.37 -12.16
N ALA A 344 0.63 9.42 -11.35
CA ALA A 344 0.67 10.79 -11.85
C ALA A 344 1.95 11.47 -11.35
N ASN A 345 2.63 12.18 -12.26
CA ASN A 345 3.89 12.86 -11.98
C ASN A 345 3.77 14.34 -12.36
N PHE A 346 4.15 15.22 -11.44
CA PHE A 346 4.15 16.65 -11.61
C PHE A 346 5.53 17.21 -11.26
N SER A 347 5.88 18.36 -11.83
CA SER A 347 7.15 19.03 -11.54
C SER A 347 7.05 20.52 -11.85
N HIS A 348 7.87 21.28 -11.18
CA HIS A 348 8.04 22.70 -11.49
C HIS A 348 9.54 23.05 -11.54
N PRO A 349 10.02 23.68 -12.63
CA PRO A 349 9.31 23.80 -13.90
C PRO A 349 8.96 22.44 -14.52
N ALA A 350 7.95 22.43 -15.38
CA ALA A 350 7.57 21.21 -16.10
C ALA A 350 8.76 20.68 -16.91
N ARG A 351 8.87 19.35 -17.02
CA ARG A 351 9.93 18.71 -17.78
C ARG A 351 9.77 19.05 -19.26
N PRO A 352 10.74 19.72 -19.92
CA PRO A 352 10.69 19.96 -21.35
C PRO A 352 10.69 18.64 -22.15
N ALA A 353 9.92 18.57 -23.22
CA ALA A 353 9.84 17.38 -24.08
C ALA A 353 11.22 16.96 -24.63
N ASN A 354 12.11 17.92 -24.86
CA ASN A 354 13.45 17.73 -25.43
C ASN A 354 14.57 17.83 -24.40
N ALA A 355 14.29 17.67 -23.11
CA ALA A 355 15.30 17.74 -22.06
C ALA A 355 16.31 16.59 -22.18
N ARG A 356 17.38 16.81 -22.95
CA ARG A 356 18.52 15.89 -23.06
C ARG A 356 19.57 16.10 -21.97
N SER A 357 19.58 17.22 -21.27
CA SER A 357 20.51 17.53 -20.16
C SER A 357 20.01 18.71 -19.34
N SER A 358 20.38 18.77 -18.07
CA SER A 358 20.22 19.91 -17.15
C SER A 358 18.79 20.34 -16.75
N TRP A 359 17.77 19.49 -16.88
CA TRP A 359 16.50 19.77 -16.23
C TRP A 359 16.60 19.52 -14.72
N ALA A 360 16.49 20.56 -13.94
CA ALA A 360 16.52 20.54 -12.48
C ALA A 360 15.23 21.18 -11.95
N PRO A 361 14.25 20.38 -11.55
CA PRO A 361 13.00 20.93 -11.00
C PRO A 361 13.21 21.43 -9.57
N ASP A 362 12.49 22.50 -9.22
CA ASP A 362 12.41 22.98 -7.85
C ASP A 362 11.69 21.94 -6.98
N TRP A 363 10.67 21.28 -7.56
CA TRP A 363 9.99 20.19 -6.91
C TRP A 363 9.42 19.16 -7.90
N THR A 364 9.26 17.96 -7.39
CA THR A 364 8.55 16.87 -8.06
C THR A 364 7.47 16.29 -7.17
N VAL A 365 6.33 15.92 -7.75
CA VAL A 365 5.25 15.20 -7.08
C VAL A 365 5.00 13.89 -7.79
N LYS A 366 4.84 12.81 -7.04
CA LYS A 366 4.41 11.51 -7.55
C LYS A 366 3.20 11.02 -6.78
N LEU A 367 2.10 10.77 -7.47
CA LEU A 367 0.98 9.97 -6.96
C LEU A 367 1.12 8.54 -7.49
N ARG A 368 0.97 7.56 -6.62
CA ARG A 368 0.88 6.13 -6.95
C ARG A 368 -0.36 5.53 -6.30
N THR A 369 -1.05 4.66 -7.03
CA THR A 369 -2.33 4.12 -6.60
C THR A 369 -2.37 2.60 -6.68
N ARG A 370 -3.06 1.96 -5.75
CA ARG A 370 -3.40 0.54 -5.78
C ARG A 370 -4.70 0.25 -5.04
N SER A 371 -5.29 -0.91 -5.33
CA SER A 371 -6.42 -1.44 -4.55
C SER A 371 -6.17 -2.91 -4.25
N ALA A 372 -6.41 -3.32 -3.02
CA ALA A 372 -6.14 -4.68 -2.56
C ALA A 372 -7.33 -5.27 -1.81
N TYR A 373 -7.67 -6.50 -2.12
CA TYR A 373 -8.56 -7.35 -1.33
C TYR A 373 -7.73 -8.32 -0.50
N MET A 374 -8.12 -8.52 0.74
CA MET A 374 -7.54 -9.55 1.60
C MET A 374 -8.65 -10.33 2.31
N GLY A 375 -8.63 -11.65 2.19
CA GLY A 375 -9.61 -12.56 2.78
C GLY A 375 -9.09 -13.98 2.88
N MET A 376 -9.98 -14.91 3.20
CA MET A 376 -9.65 -16.34 3.29
C MET A 376 -9.94 -17.02 1.94
N LEU A 377 -8.99 -17.81 1.44
CA LEU A 377 -9.17 -18.61 0.24
C LEU A 377 -10.26 -19.66 0.46
N GLY A 378 -11.19 -19.77 -0.48
CA GLY A 378 -12.27 -20.74 -0.43
C GLY A 378 -13.44 -20.34 0.46
N MET A 379 -13.45 -19.12 1.02
CA MET A 379 -14.52 -18.58 1.86
C MET A 379 -15.00 -17.24 1.35
N ASP A 380 -16.30 -17.13 1.05
CA ASP A 380 -16.94 -15.85 0.76
C ASP A 380 -17.29 -15.14 2.07
N MET A 381 -16.32 -14.37 2.59
CA MET A 381 -16.50 -13.61 3.81
C MET A 381 -17.54 -12.49 3.66
N ASP A 382 -17.72 -11.96 2.46
CA ASP A 382 -18.69 -10.91 2.19
C ASP A 382 -20.13 -11.48 2.23
N ALA A 383 -20.35 -12.70 1.73
CA ALA A 383 -21.61 -13.40 1.88
C ALA A 383 -21.89 -13.76 3.35
N MET A 384 -20.90 -14.19 4.10
CA MET A 384 -21.04 -14.48 5.54
C MET A 384 -21.39 -13.21 6.34
N MET A 385 -20.78 -12.07 6.01
CA MET A 385 -21.06 -10.80 6.69
C MET A 385 -22.43 -10.21 6.31
N ARG A 386 -22.92 -10.48 5.11
CA ARG A 386 -24.30 -10.11 4.70
C ARG A 386 -25.38 -11.00 5.29
N GLY A 387 -25.01 -12.07 6.02
CA GLY A 387 -25.96 -13.04 6.59
C GLY A 387 -26.57 -13.99 5.54
N GLU A 388 -26.03 -14.02 4.32
CA GLU A 388 -26.38 -14.96 3.27
C GLU A 388 -25.63 -16.29 3.52
N SER A 389 -25.82 -16.88 4.71
CA SER A 389 -25.39 -18.26 4.96
C SER A 389 -26.16 -19.17 4.00
N GLY A 390 -25.48 -19.62 2.96
CA GLY A 390 -26.04 -20.48 1.95
C GLY A 390 -26.85 -21.59 2.60
N ASN A 391 -28.04 -21.76 2.10
CA ASN A 391 -28.97 -22.83 2.42
C ASN A 391 -28.26 -24.17 2.18
N GLN A 392 -27.45 -24.65 3.13
CA GLN A 392 -27.02 -26.04 3.15
C GLN A 392 -28.29 -26.85 3.34
N PRO A 393 -28.63 -27.82 2.46
CA PRO A 393 -29.72 -28.72 2.69
C PRO A 393 -29.48 -29.39 4.07
N GLN A 394 -30.27 -28.98 5.05
CA GLN A 394 -30.24 -29.70 6.33
C GLN A 394 -30.51 -31.16 6.01
N PRO A 395 -29.62 -32.10 6.47
CA PRO A 395 -29.94 -33.52 6.39
C PRO A 395 -31.26 -33.68 7.11
N GLU A 396 -32.27 -34.18 6.38
CA GLU A 396 -33.58 -34.50 6.93
C GLU A 396 -33.37 -35.23 8.27
N ARG A 397 -33.67 -34.55 9.37
CA ARG A 397 -33.81 -35.24 10.67
C ARG A 397 -34.93 -36.21 10.50
N ARG A 398 -34.60 -37.49 10.19
CA ARG A 398 -35.52 -38.61 10.37
C ARG A 398 -36.13 -38.44 11.76
N ARG A 399 -37.40 -38.00 11.78
CA ARG A 399 -38.23 -38.02 13.00
C ARG A 399 -38.10 -39.39 13.59
N ARG A 400 -37.31 -39.56 14.63
CA ARG A 400 -37.40 -40.74 15.50
C ARG A 400 -38.81 -40.70 16.05
N ARG A 401 -39.67 -41.61 15.57
CA ARG A 401 -40.96 -41.88 16.18
C ARG A 401 -40.71 -42.10 17.66
N SER A 402 -41.40 -41.31 18.48
CA SER A 402 -41.30 -41.40 19.92
C SER A 402 -41.72 -42.81 20.38
N LEU A 403 -41.12 -43.30 21.45
CA LEU A 403 -41.49 -44.59 22.06
C LEU A 403 -42.99 -44.66 22.44
N ARG A 404 -43.69 -43.51 22.53
CA ARG A 404 -45.15 -43.45 22.76
C ARG A 404 -45.97 -43.94 21.58
N ASP A 405 -45.52 -43.76 20.34
CA ASP A 405 -46.27 -44.20 19.14
C ASP A 405 -46.13 -45.72 18.90
N ARG A 406 -45.26 -46.40 19.68
CA ARG A 406 -45.12 -47.89 19.64
C ARG A 406 -45.98 -48.61 20.64
N ILE A 407 -46.58 -47.94 21.64
CA ILE A 407 -47.37 -48.56 22.72
C ILE A 407 -48.85 -48.45 22.48
N LEU A 408 -49.31 -47.51 21.61
CA LEU A 408 -50.71 -47.40 21.25
C LEU A 408 -50.93 -47.86 19.81
N GLY A 409 -50.64 -49.13 19.57
CA GLY A 409 -51.01 -49.82 18.34
C GLY A 409 -52.51 -49.90 18.24
N GLN A 410 -53.10 -49.04 17.44
CA GLN A 410 -54.30 -49.25 16.64
C GLN A 410 -54.21 -48.37 15.39
#